data_195b44c450739f1abd83af7dadaaaf98
#
_entry.id   195b44c450739f1abd83af7dadaaaf98
#
_cell.length_a   1.000
_cell.length_b   1.000
_cell.length_c   1.000
_cell.angle_alpha   90.00
_cell.angle_beta   90.00
_cell.angle_gamma   90.00
#
_symmetry.space_group_name_H-M   'P 1'
#
loop_
_entity.id
_entity.type
_entity.pdbx_description
1 polymer ?
#
loop_
_entity_poly.entity_id
_entity_poly.type
_entity_poly.pdbx_seq_one_letter_code
_entity_poly.pdbx_strand_id
1 'polypeptide(L)'
;MSLLKKISITELSNLRIGHASDHDAKTGVTVLYFPNGAKAGCDISGGGPASRETPLTSPVTADNPINAIVLSGGSAYGLAAADGVMNYLESQNIGYNTGAALVPLVCQSCIYDLSYGDPKIRPTAKMGEEACRQAFAGTDARTGNIGAGTGATVGKLYGMKQSMKSGLGTAAVSVGNFQMAAIVVVNALGDIFSPQNGQKIAGLKTPDRSGFLDSVHELYRFMTPHDQFTGNTTIGAVITNGAFSKAELNKIASMTRCAYARCINPVATMADGDSIYAASIGDVSVDINMAGTLAAEVMAQAIQNAIHTSRIPDEEFLKYV
;
A
#
# COMPACT_ATOMS: atom_id res chain seq x y z
N MET A 1 -21.38 -11.94 21.60
CA MET A 1 -20.87 -10.69 20.99
C MET A 1 -19.61 -11.01 20.21
N SER A 2 -19.45 -10.50 18.98
CA SER A 2 -18.20 -10.70 18.22
C SER A 2 -17.04 -10.07 18.99
N LEU A 3 -15.95 -10.82 19.17
CA LEU A 3 -14.72 -10.33 19.82
C LEU A 3 -14.11 -9.16 19.02
N LEU A 4 -14.26 -9.19 17.70
CA LEU A 4 -13.80 -8.16 16.76
C LEU A 4 -14.90 -7.13 16.54
N LYS A 5 -14.56 -5.85 16.73
CA LYS A 5 -15.40 -4.71 16.39
C LYS A 5 -14.78 -3.97 15.20
N LYS A 6 -15.57 -3.78 14.13
CA LYS A 6 -15.17 -2.92 13.01
C LYS A 6 -15.16 -1.47 13.48
N ILE A 7 -14.08 -0.75 13.19
CA ILE A 7 -13.89 0.68 13.49
C ILE A 7 -13.51 1.43 12.22
N SER A 8 -13.51 2.77 12.28
CA SER A 8 -12.92 3.59 11.22
C SER A 8 -11.40 3.66 11.39
N ILE A 9 -10.65 3.74 10.29
CA ILE A 9 -9.21 4.02 10.35
C ILE A 9 -8.92 5.39 10.99
N THR A 10 -9.89 6.30 10.97
CA THR A 10 -9.81 7.62 11.61
C THR A 10 -9.85 7.58 13.15
N GLU A 11 -10.18 6.42 13.73
CA GLU A 11 -10.18 6.25 15.20
C GLU A 11 -8.78 6.00 15.77
N LEU A 12 -7.77 5.77 14.91
CA LEU A 12 -6.37 5.65 15.34
C LEU A 12 -5.79 7.06 15.57
N SER A 13 -5.63 7.44 16.83
CA SER A 13 -5.36 8.83 17.25
C SER A 13 -4.05 9.43 16.72
N ASN A 14 -2.99 8.60 16.56
CA ASN A 14 -1.68 9.05 16.06
C ASN A 14 -1.46 8.67 14.58
N LEU A 15 -2.53 8.68 13.79
CA LEU A 15 -2.48 8.47 12.34
C LEU A 15 -3.24 9.60 11.64
N ARG A 16 -2.63 10.18 10.63
CA ARG A 16 -3.26 11.12 9.69
C ARG A 16 -3.01 10.63 8.27
N ILE A 17 -4.00 10.77 7.40
CA ILE A 17 -3.93 10.29 6.01
C ILE A 17 -4.30 11.45 5.09
N GLY A 18 -3.48 11.64 4.04
CA GLY A 18 -3.78 12.60 3.00
C GLY A 18 -3.44 12.05 1.62
N HIS A 19 -4.12 12.56 0.60
CA HIS A 19 -4.02 12.09 -0.77
C HIS A 19 -3.82 13.24 -1.74
N ALA A 20 -2.99 13.04 -2.77
CA ALA A 20 -2.95 13.87 -3.95
C ALA A 20 -3.10 12.96 -5.18
N SER A 21 -3.99 13.32 -6.11
CA SER A 21 -4.32 12.50 -7.28
C SER A 21 -4.26 13.35 -8.55
N ASP A 22 -3.70 12.77 -9.60
CA ASP A 22 -3.89 13.23 -10.97
C ASP A 22 -4.82 12.23 -11.68
N HIS A 23 -6.09 12.61 -11.79
CA HIS A 23 -7.11 11.74 -12.38
C HIS A 23 -7.04 11.65 -13.90
N ASP A 24 -6.39 12.59 -14.56
CA ASP A 24 -6.17 12.56 -16.01
C ASP A 24 -4.99 11.66 -16.36
N ALA A 25 -3.86 11.84 -15.67
CA ALA A 25 -2.66 11.03 -15.86
C ALA A 25 -2.72 9.67 -15.15
N LYS A 26 -3.71 9.42 -14.30
CA LYS A 26 -3.92 8.14 -13.57
C LYS A 26 -2.79 7.78 -12.61
N THR A 27 -2.32 8.74 -11.83
CA THR A 27 -1.31 8.51 -10.80
C THR A 27 -1.59 9.34 -9.54
N GLY A 28 -0.85 9.09 -8.46
CA GLY A 28 -1.05 9.86 -7.22
C GLY A 28 -0.19 9.42 -6.06
N VAL A 29 -0.39 10.10 -4.92
CA VAL A 29 0.36 9.94 -3.67
C VAL A 29 -0.59 9.82 -2.50
N THR A 30 -0.29 8.92 -1.58
CA THR A 30 -0.94 8.77 -0.26
C THR A 30 0.12 8.89 0.82
N VAL A 31 -0.09 9.77 1.78
CA VAL A 31 0.79 9.98 2.94
C VAL A 31 0.11 9.49 4.20
N LEU A 32 0.79 8.63 4.94
CA LEU A 32 0.47 8.24 6.32
C LEU A 32 1.40 9.04 7.22
N TYR A 33 0.90 10.07 7.87
CA TYR A 33 1.64 10.92 8.78
C TYR A 33 1.38 10.51 10.23
N PHE A 34 2.44 10.43 11.02
CA PHE A 34 2.42 10.07 12.44
C PHE A 34 2.82 11.29 13.29
N PRO A 35 1.86 12.07 13.83
CA PRO A 35 2.15 13.29 14.60
C PRO A 35 3.16 13.13 15.73
N ASN A 36 3.12 11.99 16.43
CA ASN A 36 4.05 11.67 17.53
C ASN A 36 5.17 10.70 17.10
N GLY A 37 5.35 10.49 15.78
CA GLY A 37 6.21 9.45 15.26
C GLY A 37 5.62 8.05 15.43
N ALA A 38 6.24 7.06 14.76
CA ALA A 38 5.88 5.65 14.87
C ALA A 38 7.14 4.77 14.81
N LYS A 39 7.23 3.74 15.64
CA LYS A 39 8.18 2.66 15.39
C LYS A 39 7.70 1.86 14.20
N ALA A 40 8.62 1.44 13.32
CA ALA A 40 8.24 0.74 12.10
C ALA A 40 9.12 -0.48 11.80
N GLY A 41 8.50 -1.49 11.21
CA GLY A 41 9.13 -2.63 10.55
C GLY A 41 8.68 -2.69 9.09
N CYS A 42 9.36 -3.48 8.26
CA CYS A 42 9.03 -3.67 6.85
C CYS A 42 9.29 -5.10 6.41
N ASP A 43 8.44 -5.63 5.54
CA ASP A 43 8.66 -6.86 4.77
C ASP A 43 8.64 -6.52 3.29
N ILE A 44 9.71 -6.87 2.57
CA ILE A 44 9.84 -6.71 1.14
C ILE A 44 9.89 -8.10 0.53
N SER A 45 8.85 -8.48 -0.21
CA SER A 45 8.67 -9.83 -0.76
C SER A 45 8.75 -9.90 -2.28
N GLY A 46 8.52 -8.79 -2.97
CA GLY A 46 8.65 -8.72 -4.43
C GLY A 46 10.10 -8.66 -4.91
N GLY A 47 10.36 -9.11 -6.14
CA GLY A 47 11.71 -9.12 -6.74
C GLY A 47 12.19 -7.76 -7.26
N GLY A 48 11.29 -6.78 -7.47
CA GLY A 48 11.58 -5.45 -8.05
C GLY A 48 11.02 -4.28 -7.23
N PRO A 49 11.33 -4.14 -5.92
CA PRO A 49 10.77 -3.07 -5.09
C PRO A 49 11.32 -1.70 -5.49
N ALA A 50 10.42 -0.71 -5.67
CA ALA A 50 10.76 0.69 -5.71
C ALA A 50 10.51 1.30 -4.33
N SER A 51 11.57 1.50 -3.52
CA SER A 51 11.45 1.95 -2.14
C SER A 51 12.54 2.93 -1.75
N ARG A 52 12.26 3.74 -0.71
CA ARG A 52 13.18 4.72 -0.12
C ARG A 52 13.15 4.60 1.40
N GLU A 53 14.33 4.73 2.04
CA GLU A 53 14.55 4.75 3.49
C GLU A 53 14.02 3.52 4.25
N THR A 54 13.80 2.39 3.55
CA THR A 54 13.45 1.12 4.21
C THR A 54 14.49 0.64 5.24
N PRO A 55 15.80 0.95 5.13
CA PRO A 55 16.77 0.64 6.19
C PRO A 55 16.43 1.22 7.57
N LEU A 56 15.66 2.32 7.66
CA LEU A 56 15.18 2.87 8.93
C LEU A 56 14.32 1.87 9.73
N THR A 57 13.68 0.93 9.04
CA THR A 57 12.83 -0.10 9.66
C THR A 57 13.59 -1.33 10.13
N SER A 58 14.88 -1.44 9.80
CA SER A 58 15.72 -2.58 10.19
C SER A 58 15.90 -2.64 11.71
N PRO A 59 15.80 -3.82 12.35
CA PRO A 59 15.98 -3.97 13.80
C PRO A 59 17.40 -3.69 14.28
N VAL A 60 18.38 -3.62 13.37
CA VAL A 60 19.80 -3.32 13.69
C VAL A 60 20.18 -1.86 13.49
N THR A 61 19.25 -1.01 13.07
CA THR A 61 19.45 0.45 12.98
C THR A 61 18.94 1.16 14.24
N ALA A 62 19.29 2.44 14.41
CA ALA A 62 18.86 3.25 15.56
C ALA A 62 17.33 3.23 15.70
N ASP A 63 16.83 3.19 16.94
CA ASP A 63 15.39 3.09 17.29
C ASP A 63 14.70 4.48 17.19
N ASN A 64 14.93 5.19 16.12
CA ASN A 64 14.27 6.47 15.85
C ASN A 64 12.87 6.23 15.27
N PRO A 65 11.82 6.89 15.80
CA PRO A 65 10.48 6.81 15.21
C PRO A 65 10.47 7.52 13.85
N ILE A 66 9.81 6.91 12.86
CA ILE A 66 9.56 7.55 11.57
C ILE A 66 8.40 8.56 11.67
N ASN A 67 8.44 9.58 10.82
CA ASN A 67 7.41 10.62 10.78
C ASN A 67 6.30 10.29 9.78
N ALA A 68 6.62 9.60 8.68
CA ALA A 68 5.63 9.25 7.66
C ALA A 68 6.00 7.99 6.88
N ILE A 69 4.96 7.36 6.31
CA ILE A 69 5.06 6.39 5.23
C ILE A 69 4.36 6.99 4.01
N VAL A 70 5.01 6.94 2.85
CA VAL A 70 4.48 7.40 1.57
C VAL A 70 4.23 6.21 0.67
N LEU A 71 3.01 6.10 0.15
CA LEU A 71 2.64 5.19 -0.93
C LEU A 71 2.40 6.03 -2.17
N SER A 72 2.97 5.67 -3.32
CA SER A 72 2.78 6.45 -4.55
C SER A 72 2.73 5.60 -5.81
N GLY A 73 2.24 6.19 -6.89
CA GLY A 73 2.44 5.69 -8.24
C GLY A 73 3.82 6.07 -8.79
N GLY A 74 4.00 5.95 -10.11
CA GLY A 74 5.16 6.43 -10.86
C GLY A 74 6.38 5.51 -10.84
N SER A 75 6.29 4.29 -10.28
CA SER A 75 7.45 3.41 -10.14
C SER A 75 8.60 4.12 -9.41
N ALA A 76 9.85 3.86 -9.72
CA ALA A 76 10.99 4.52 -9.09
C ALA A 76 11.01 6.05 -9.26
N TYR A 77 10.39 6.60 -10.32
CA TYR A 77 10.24 8.06 -10.46
C TYR A 77 9.36 8.67 -9.35
N GLY A 78 8.36 7.93 -8.88
CA GLY A 78 7.46 8.36 -7.80
C GLY A 78 8.15 8.56 -6.45
N LEU A 79 9.38 8.04 -6.27
CA LEU A 79 10.19 8.27 -5.07
C LEU A 79 10.48 9.75 -4.80
N ALA A 80 10.35 10.61 -5.80
CA ALA A 80 10.42 12.07 -5.65
C ALA A 80 9.33 12.64 -4.72
N ALA A 81 8.22 11.95 -4.51
CA ALA A 81 7.15 12.42 -3.64
C ALA A 81 7.61 12.60 -2.18
N ALA A 82 8.49 11.72 -1.68
CA ALA A 82 9.01 11.84 -0.31
C ALA A 82 9.83 13.13 -0.08
N ASP A 83 10.46 13.70 -1.10
CA ASP A 83 11.17 14.99 -0.96
C ASP A 83 10.18 16.09 -0.55
N GLY A 84 9.01 16.13 -1.17
CA GLY A 84 7.96 17.10 -0.80
C GLY A 84 7.40 16.89 0.59
N VAL A 85 7.23 15.62 0.98
CA VAL A 85 6.79 15.28 2.35
C VAL A 85 7.83 15.72 3.37
N MET A 86 9.12 15.46 3.12
CA MET A 86 10.21 15.89 4.01
C MET A 86 10.26 17.40 4.12
N ASN A 87 10.26 18.14 2.99
CA ASN A 87 10.28 19.59 2.98
C ASN A 87 9.09 20.19 3.74
N TYR A 88 7.90 19.63 3.58
CA TYR A 88 6.72 20.11 4.30
C TYR A 88 6.83 19.86 5.81
N LEU A 89 7.23 18.66 6.22
CA LEU A 89 7.38 18.33 7.65
C LEU A 89 8.48 19.18 8.32
N GLU A 90 9.61 19.39 7.67
CA GLU A 90 10.65 20.27 8.15
C GLU A 90 10.14 21.70 8.33
N SER A 91 9.34 22.22 7.38
CA SER A 91 8.73 23.56 7.50
C SER A 91 7.74 23.67 8.67
N GLN A 92 7.23 22.54 9.16
CA GLN A 92 6.38 22.46 10.36
C GLN A 92 7.19 22.14 11.64
N ASN A 93 8.51 22.21 11.60
CA ASN A 93 9.43 21.88 12.68
C ASN A 93 9.34 20.41 13.14
N ILE A 94 9.10 19.48 12.21
CA ILE A 94 8.99 18.04 12.46
C ILE A 94 10.18 17.34 11.81
N GLY A 95 10.85 16.47 12.57
CA GLY A 95 11.99 15.68 12.10
C GLY A 95 12.93 15.29 13.22
N TYR A 96 13.89 14.44 12.91
CA TYR A 96 14.99 14.08 13.80
C TYR A 96 15.96 15.27 13.92
N ASN A 97 16.21 15.71 15.16
CA ASN A 97 17.11 16.85 15.40
C ASN A 97 18.58 16.40 15.33
N THR A 98 19.30 16.87 14.32
CA THR A 98 20.74 16.63 14.14
C THR A 98 21.63 17.68 14.83
N GLY A 99 21.03 18.70 15.43
CA GLY A 99 21.73 19.90 15.94
C GLY A 99 21.99 20.97 14.88
N ALA A 100 22.03 20.61 13.59
CA ALA A 100 22.18 21.53 12.47
C ALA A 100 20.85 21.77 11.72
N ALA A 101 20.02 20.73 11.62
CA ALA A 101 18.72 20.77 10.94
C ALA A 101 17.78 19.70 11.53
N LEU A 102 16.51 19.86 11.27
CA LEU A 102 15.51 18.79 11.47
C LEU A 102 15.44 17.93 10.20
N VAL A 103 15.56 16.62 10.34
CA VAL A 103 15.50 15.67 9.23
C VAL A 103 14.29 14.78 9.41
N PRO A 104 13.18 14.99 8.68
CA PRO A 104 12.03 14.11 8.73
C PRO A 104 12.39 12.69 8.27
N LEU A 105 12.04 11.68 9.06
CA LEU A 105 12.28 10.28 8.74
C LEU A 105 11.08 9.73 7.98
N VAL A 106 11.22 9.56 6.66
CA VAL A 106 10.11 9.24 5.74
C VAL A 106 10.47 8.01 4.92
N CYS A 107 9.74 6.91 5.14
CA CYS A 107 9.81 5.71 4.30
C CYS A 107 8.83 5.83 3.12
N GLN A 108 9.19 5.24 1.97
CA GLN A 108 8.32 5.24 0.79
C GLN A 108 8.39 3.92 0.04
N SER A 109 7.24 3.52 -0.56
CA SER A 109 7.17 2.51 -1.61
C SER A 109 6.25 2.98 -2.74
N CYS A 110 6.56 2.54 -3.98
CA CYS A 110 5.84 2.96 -5.19
C CYS A 110 5.26 1.75 -5.92
N ILE A 111 4.03 1.90 -6.46
CA ILE A 111 3.50 0.99 -7.47
C ILE A 111 3.98 1.41 -8.87
N TYR A 112 3.99 0.47 -9.81
CA TYR A 112 4.17 0.76 -11.22
C TYR A 112 2.80 0.96 -11.88
N ASP A 113 2.41 2.20 -12.12
CA ASP A 113 1.16 2.58 -12.78
C ASP A 113 1.39 3.22 -14.18
N LEU A 114 2.63 3.23 -14.67
CA LEU A 114 3.03 3.88 -15.92
C LEU A 114 2.36 3.29 -17.18
N SER A 115 1.73 2.13 -17.08
CA SER A 115 1.00 1.49 -18.18
C SER A 115 -0.48 1.91 -18.25
N TYR A 116 -0.95 2.75 -17.30
CA TYR A 116 -2.35 3.19 -17.22
C TYR A 116 -2.41 4.72 -17.13
N GLY A 117 -2.89 5.38 -18.17
CA GLY A 117 -2.86 6.83 -18.30
C GLY A 117 -1.62 7.38 -19.00
N ASP A 118 -1.09 8.51 -18.54
CA ASP A 118 0.09 9.16 -19.16
C ASP A 118 1.40 8.79 -18.41
N PRO A 119 2.28 7.96 -18.99
CA PRO A 119 3.54 7.58 -18.36
C PRO A 119 4.55 8.72 -18.20
N LYS A 120 4.33 9.87 -18.80
CA LYS A 120 5.20 11.05 -18.69
C LYS A 120 4.87 11.90 -17.47
N ILE A 121 3.65 11.80 -16.95
CA ILE A 121 3.20 12.49 -15.74
C ILE A 121 3.32 11.52 -14.56
N ARG A 122 4.08 11.89 -13.56
CA ARG A 122 4.47 11.04 -12.43
C ARG A 122 4.38 11.82 -11.13
N PRO A 123 4.23 11.13 -9.97
CA PRO A 123 4.28 11.80 -8.68
C PRO A 123 5.55 12.61 -8.50
N THR A 124 5.38 13.86 -8.11
CA THR A 124 6.47 14.83 -7.88
C THR A 124 6.56 15.21 -6.41
N ALA A 125 7.61 15.91 -6.01
CA ALA A 125 7.72 16.52 -4.69
C ALA A 125 6.51 17.39 -4.35
N LYS A 126 5.98 18.17 -5.32
CA LYS A 126 4.78 18.99 -5.13
C LYS A 126 3.53 18.15 -4.79
N MET A 127 3.35 17.00 -5.43
CA MET A 127 2.24 16.08 -5.08
C MET A 127 2.43 15.47 -3.69
N GLY A 128 3.66 15.13 -3.33
CA GLY A 128 3.99 14.65 -1.98
C GLY A 128 3.72 15.70 -0.91
N GLU A 129 4.13 16.95 -1.15
CA GLU A 129 3.84 18.08 -0.28
C GLU A 129 2.33 18.28 -0.10
N GLU A 130 1.56 18.27 -1.18
CA GLU A 130 0.10 18.45 -1.13
C GLU A 130 -0.58 17.32 -0.33
N ALA A 131 -0.22 16.07 -0.58
CA ALA A 131 -0.73 14.93 0.18
C ALA A 131 -0.36 15.03 1.67
N CYS A 132 0.85 15.47 1.99
CA CYS A 132 1.30 15.68 3.37
C CYS A 132 0.53 16.82 4.05
N ARG A 133 0.27 17.92 3.35
CA ARG A 133 -0.52 19.05 3.84
C ARG A 133 -1.95 18.62 4.18
N GLN A 134 -2.58 17.79 3.34
CA GLN A 134 -3.89 17.22 3.61
C GLN A 134 -3.87 16.30 4.84
N ALA A 135 -2.86 15.41 4.95
CA ALA A 135 -2.68 14.58 6.14
C ALA A 135 -2.48 15.41 7.41
N PHE A 136 -1.75 16.52 7.31
CA PHE A 136 -1.52 17.43 8.44
C PHE A 136 -2.82 18.11 8.91
N ALA A 137 -3.70 18.47 7.99
CA ALA A 137 -5.00 19.08 8.28
C ALA A 137 -6.01 18.07 8.87
N GLY A 138 -5.87 16.77 8.61
CA GLY A 138 -6.81 15.76 9.13
C GLY A 138 -6.55 14.36 8.54
N THR A 139 -7.54 13.49 8.67
CA THR A 139 -7.47 12.13 8.11
C THR A 139 -8.52 11.97 7.02
N ASP A 140 -8.06 11.74 5.80
CA ASP A 140 -8.91 11.37 4.67
C ASP A 140 -9.00 9.83 4.58
N ALA A 141 -10.14 9.27 4.92
CA ALA A 141 -10.38 7.82 4.92
C ALA A 141 -10.97 7.30 3.60
N ARG A 142 -11.03 8.11 2.54
CA ARG A 142 -11.54 7.68 1.23
C ARG A 142 -10.68 6.55 0.66
N THR A 143 -11.31 5.69 -0.14
CA THR A 143 -10.72 4.51 -0.78
C THR A 143 -11.03 4.49 -2.28
N GLY A 144 -10.46 3.53 -3.01
CA GLY A 144 -10.69 3.36 -4.44
C GLY A 144 -9.70 4.15 -5.30
N ASN A 145 -10.22 4.94 -6.22
CA ASN A 145 -9.43 5.67 -7.24
C ASN A 145 -8.90 7.00 -6.69
N ILE A 146 -8.15 6.96 -5.60
CA ILE A 146 -7.62 8.14 -4.91
C ILE A 146 -6.16 7.91 -4.50
N GLY A 147 -5.39 9.00 -4.43
CA GLY A 147 -3.99 8.95 -4.02
C GLY A 147 -3.20 7.95 -4.86
N ALA A 148 -2.37 7.15 -4.21
CA ALA A 148 -1.60 6.08 -4.86
C ALA A 148 -2.46 5.00 -5.54
N GLY A 149 -3.77 4.90 -5.20
CA GLY A 149 -4.70 3.97 -5.84
C GLY A 149 -5.21 4.41 -7.21
N THR A 150 -4.97 5.67 -7.60
CA THR A 150 -5.52 6.28 -8.83
C THR A 150 -5.13 5.49 -10.08
N GLY A 151 -3.87 5.05 -10.19
CA GLY A 151 -3.35 4.29 -11.35
C GLY A 151 -3.33 2.77 -11.17
N ALA A 152 -3.76 2.24 -10.04
CA ALA A 152 -3.63 0.82 -9.72
C ALA A 152 -4.52 -0.09 -10.59
N THR A 153 -3.96 -1.23 -11.01
CA THR A 153 -4.62 -2.24 -11.88
C THR A 153 -4.22 -3.66 -11.49
N VAL A 154 -5.00 -4.68 -11.86
CA VAL A 154 -4.75 -6.09 -11.56
C VAL A 154 -4.99 -6.99 -12.75
N GLY A 155 -4.43 -8.23 -12.73
CA GLY A 155 -4.64 -9.22 -13.78
C GLY A 155 -3.91 -8.87 -15.08
N LYS A 156 -2.63 -8.48 -15.01
CA LYS A 156 -1.87 -7.87 -16.11
C LYS A 156 -1.07 -8.85 -16.97
N LEU A 157 -1.25 -10.16 -16.80
CA LEU A 157 -0.43 -11.18 -17.45
C LEU A 157 -0.37 -11.05 -18.98
N TYR A 158 -1.47 -10.65 -19.62
CA TYR A 158 -1.59 -10.40 -21.06
C TYR A 158 -1.69 -8.90 -21.39
N GLY A 159 -1.15 -8.05 -20.51
CA GLY A 159 -1.12 -6.60 -20.68
C GLY A 159 -2.41 -5.89 -20.29
N MET A 160 -2.42 -4.60 -20.50
CA MET A 160 -3.45 -3.72 -19.94
C MET A 160 -4.85 -3.94 -20.53
N LYS A 161 -4.97 -4.35 -21.79
CA LYS A 161 -6.30 -4.58 -22.41
C LYS A 161 -7.13 -5.68 -21.77
N GLN A 162 -6.48 -6.63 -21.09
CA GLN A 162 -7.14 -7.72 -20.35
C GLN A 162 -7.10 -7.53 -18.83
N SER A 163 -6.50 -6.45 -18.34
CA SER A 163 -6.45 -6.13 -16.92
C SER A 163 -7.73 -5.45 -16.41
N MET A 164 -7.81 -5.21 -15.12
CA MET A 164 -8.92 -4.51 -14.48
C MET A 164 -8.42 -3.36 -13.60
N LYS A 165 -9.29 -2.35 -13.43
CA LYS A 165 -9.06 -1.29 -12.46
C LYS A 165 -9.06 -1.85 -11.04
N SER A 166 -8.11 -1.37 -10.25
CA SER A 166 -7.96 -1.60 -8.83
C SER A 166 -7.73 -0.26 -8.11
N GLY A 167 -7.32 -0.25 -6.86
CA GLY A 167 -7.20 1.01 -6.13
C GLY A 167 -6.56 0.88 -4.76
N LEU A 168 -6.86 1.87 -3.94
CA LEU A 168 -6.50 1.94 -2.54
C LEU A 168 -7.65 1.41 -1.68
N GLY A 169 -7.35 0.55 -0.71
CA GLY A 169 -8.32 0.03 0.25
C GLY A 169 -7.84 0.17 1.69
N THR A 170 -8.79 0.33 2.60
CA THR A 170 -8.54 0.38 4.05
C THR A 170 -9.48 -0.55 4.79
N ALA A 171 -9.04 -1.02 5.94
CA ALA A 171 -9.87 -1.70 6.93
C ALA A 171 -9.31 -1.44 8.33
N ALA A 172 -10.18 -1.42 9.35
CA ALA A 172 -9.73 -1.28 10.73
C ALA A 172 -10.68 -2.02 11.70
N VAL A 173 -10.10 -2.57 12.75
CA VAL A 173 -10.83 -3.31 13.79
C VAL A 173 -10.26 -3.02 15.18
N SER A 174 -11.04 -3.29 16.21
CA SER A 174 -10.58 -3.32 17.60
C SER A 174 -10.92 -4.64 18.29
N VAL A 175 -10.07 -5.02 19.23
CA VAL A 175 -10.26 -6.12 20.20
C VAL A 175 -10.03 -5.52 21.58
N GLY A 176 -11.08 -5.26 22.34
CA GLY A 176 -10.96 -4.46 23.54
C GLY A 176 -10.42 -3.06 23.22
N ASN A 177 -9.32 -2.67 23.90
CA ASN A 177 -8.60 -1.41 23.65
C ASN A 177 -7.51 -1.51 22.55
N PHE A 178 -7.21 -2.71 22.06
CA PHE A 178 -6.26 -2.91 20.97
C PHE A 178 -6.91 -2.58 19.63
N GLN A 179 -6.21 -1.79 18.80
CA GLN A 179 -6.66 -1.38 17.48
C GLN A 179 -5.66 -1.80 16.41
N MET A 180 -6.16 -2.25 15.26
CA MET A 180 -5.38 -2.61 14.09
C MET A 180 -6.06 -2.06 12.84
N ALA A 181 -5.32 -1.32 12.04
CA ALA A 181 -5.76 -0.85 10.73
C ALA A 181 -4.81 -1.34 9.63
N ALA A 182 -5.34 -1.47 8.43
CA ALA A 182 -4.57 -1.70 7.21
C ALA A 182 -4.94 -0.69 6.14
N ILE A 183 -3.96 -0.28 5.36
CA ILE A 183 -4.10 0.47 4.11
C ILE A 183 -3.25 -0.21 3.05
N VAL A 184 -3.78 -0.39 1.84
CA VAL A 184 -3.10 -1.10 0.76
C VAL A 184 -3.45 -0.49 -0.59
N VAL A 185 -2.45 -0.45 -1.48
CA VAL A 185 -2.63 -0.16 -2.90
C VAL A 185 -2.38 -1.45 -3.66
N VAL A 186 -3.42 -1.98 -4.32
CA VAL A 186 -3.38 -3.27 -4.99
C VAL A 186 -3.13 -3.06 -6.47
N ASN A 187 -1.89 -3.32 -6.92
CA ASN A 187 -1.49 -3.19 -8.33
C ASN A 187 -0.82 -4.48 -8.85
N ALA A 188 -1.43 -5.62 -8.58
CA ALA A 188 -0.87 -6.95 -8.74
C ALA A 188 -0.80 -7.44 -10.19
N LEU A 189 0.17 -8.34 -10.47
CA LEU A 189 0.17 -9.19 -11.66
C LEU A 189 -1.04 -10.12 -11.66
N GLY A 190 -1.28 -10.75 -10.51
CA GLY A 190 -2.23 -11.83 -10.32
C GLY A 190 -3.69 -11.43 -10.23
N ASP A 191 -4.50 -12.45 -10.10
CA ASP A 191 -5.92 -12.38 -9.83
C ASP A 191 -6.19 -12.13 -8.35
N ILE A 192 -7.31 -11.50 -8.04
CA ILE A 192 -7.72 -11.18 -6.68
C ILE A 192 -8.90 -12.06 -6.27
N PHE A 193 -8.76 -12.67 -5.09
CA PHE A 193 -9.71 -13.60 -4.53
C PHE A 193 -10.30 -13.08 -3.21
N SER A 194 -11.58 -13.35 -3.00
CA SER A 194 -12.25 -13.12 -1.73
C SER A 194 -11.69 -14.06 -0.66
N PRO A 195 -11.17 -13.56 0.48
CA PRO A 195 -10.65 -14.41 1.55
C PRO A 195 -11.76 -15.22 2.27
N GLN A 196 -13.04 -14.86 2.10
CA GLN A 196 -14.16 -15.53 2.76
C GLN A 196 -14.59 -16.82 2.04
N ASN A 197 -14.53 -16.84 0.71
CA ASN A 197 -15.10 -17.96 -0.07
C ASN A 197 -14.21 -18.42 -1.24
N GLY A 198 -13.02 -17.81 -1.41
CA GLY A 198 -12.07 -18.14 -2.48
C GLY A 198 -12.55 -17.76 -3.89
N GLN A 199 -13.63 -17.01 -4.04
CA GLN A 199 -14.09 -16.55 -5.36
C GLN A 199 -13.19 -15.47 -5.92
N LYS A 200 -12.88 -15.55 -7.22
CA LYS A 200 -12.21 -14.50 -7.95
C LYS A 200 -13.11 -13.26 -8.04
N ILE A 201 -12.63 -12.13 -7.57
CA ILE A 201 -13.37 -10.86 -7.54
C ILE A 201 -12.82 -9.83 -8.54
N ALA A 202 -11.56 -9.98 -8.97
CA ALA A 202 -10.93 -9.20 -10.04
C ALA A 202 -9.74 -9.99 -10.60
N GLY A 203 -9.23 -9.59 -11.76
CA GLY A 203 -8.05 -10.22 -12.34
C GLY A 203 -8.05 -10.23 -13.85
N LEU A 204 -7.36 -11.22 -14.43
CA LEU A 204 -7.17 -11.38 -15.86
C LEU A 204 -8.50 -11.65 -16.58
N LYS A 205 -8.87 -10.74 -17.47
CA LYS A 205 -10.07 -10.86 -18.31
C LYS A 205 -9.81 -11.72 -19.55
N THR A 206 -10.91 -12.34 -20.07
CA THR A 206 -10.92 -12.88 -21.44
C THR A 206 -10.70 -11.76 -22.47
N PRO A 207 -10.24 -12.05 -23.71
CA PRO A 207 -10.04 -11.03 -24.73
C PRO A 207 -11.26 -10.18 -25.03
N ASP A 208 -12.46 -10.75 -24.95
CA ASP A 208 -13.76 -10.07 -25.10
C ASP A 208 -14.25 -9.41 -23.82
N ARG A 209 -13.49 -9.54 -22.71
CA ARG A 209 -13.77 -9.04 -21.38
C ARG A 209 -15.06 -9.56 -20.72
N SER A 210 -15.73 -10.57 -21.31
CA SER A 210 -16.98 -11.14 -20.78
C SER A 210 -16.79 -12.01 -19.54
N GLY A 211 -15.56 -12.53 -19.32
CA GLY A 211 -15.22 -13.44 -18.22
C GLY A 211 -13.82 -13.26 -17.70
N PHE A 212 -13.37 -14.24 -16.91
CA PHE A 212 -12.01 -14.32 -16.36
C PHE A 212 -11.25 -15.51 -16.94
N LEU A 213 -9.97 -15.31 -17.22
CA LEU A 213 -8.96 -16.36 -17.33
C LEU A 213 -8.35 -16.62 -15.94
N ASP A 214 -7.58 -17.69 -15.82
CA ASP A 214 -6.82 -18.01 -14.61
C ASP A 214 -5.37 -17.63 -14.81
N SER A 215 -4.90 -16.59 -14.10
CA SER A 215 -3.54 -16.06 -14.27
C SER A 215 -2.46 -17.11 -14.00
N VAL A 216 -2.69 -18.07 -13.09
CA VAL A 216 -1.70 -19.13 -12.77
C VAL A 216 -1.64 -20.16 -13.89
N HIS A 217 -2.79 -20.63 -14.38
CA HIS A 217 -2.84 -21.56 -15.51
C HIS A 217 -2.25 -20.93 -16.78
N GLU A 218 -2.56 -19.66 -17.03
CA GLU A 218 -2.00 -18.97 -18.19
C GLU A 218 -0.49 -18.76 -18.03
N LEU A 219 0.02 -18.49 -16.81
CA LEU A 219 1.46 -18.36 -16.53
C LEU A 219 2.23 -19.66 -16.87
N TYR A 220 1.65 -20.83 -16.61
CA TYR A 220 2.28 -22.12 -16.93
C TYR A 220 2.52 -22.34 -18.43
N ARG A 221 1.90 -21.57 -19.32
CA ARG A 221 2.14 -21.60 -20.76
C ARG A 221 3.46 -20.93 -21.16
N PHE A 222 4.04 -20.11 -20.27
CA PHE A 222 5.31 -19.43 -20.53
C PHE A 222 6.49 -20.28 -20.03
N MET A 223 6.94 -21.21 -20.89
CA MET A 223 8.08 -22.10 -20.60
C MET A 223 9.44 -21.38 -20.70
N THR A 224 9.50 -20.27 -21.40
CA THR A 224 10.70 -19.44 -21.58
C THR A 224 10.55 -18.12 -20.85
N PRO A 225 11.66 -17.49 -20.39
CA PRO A 225 11.61 -16.17 -19.78
C PRO A 225 10.86 -15.16 -20.67
N HIS A 226 9.94 -14.43 -20.10
CA HIS A 226 9.12 -13.43 -20.78
C HIS A 226 9.43 -12.07 -20.21
N ASP A 227 10.07 -11.22 -21.01
CA ASP A 227 10.49 -9.86 -20.56
C ASP A 227 9.34 -8.87 -20.33
N GLN A 228 8.10 -9.32 -20.57
CA GLN A 228 6.90 -8.46 -20.49
C GLN A 228 6.24 -8.37 -19.11
N PHE A 229 6.75 -9.08 -18.10
CA PHE A 229 6.14 -9.08 -16.74
C PHE A 229 6.59 -7.93 -15.85
N THR A 230 7.08 -6.84 -16.40
CA THR A 230 7.49 -5.69 -15.62
C THR A 230 6.29 -4.85 -15.22
N GLY A 231 6.27 -4.39 -13.96
CA GLY A 231 5.35 -3.34 -13.58
C GLY A 231 4.15 -3.77 -12.72
N ASN A 232 4.39 -4.63 -11.73
CA ASN A 232 3.39 -5.05 -10.77
C ASN A 232 3.87 -4.74 -9.36
N THR A 233 2.96 -4.47 -8.44
CA THR A 233 3.36 -4.13 -7.08
C THR A 233 2.13 -4.01 -6.19
N THR A 234 2.10 -4.69 -5.07
CA THR A 234 1.15 -4.41 -4.00
C THR A 234 1.91 -3.84 -2.80
N ILE A 235 1.59 -2.60 -2.44
CA ILE A 235 2.22 -1.90 -1.31
C ILE A 235 1.20 -1.58 -0.25
N GLY A 236 1.59 -1.71 1.02
CA GLY A 236 0.65 -1.42 2.10
C GLY A 236 1.32 -1.19 3.45
N ALA A 237 0.50 -0.84 4.42
CA ALA A 237 0.91 -0.71 5.80
C ALA A 237 -0.17 -1.26 6.73
N VAL A 238 0.25 -1.87 7.84
CA VAL A 238 -0.58 -2.11 9.01
C VAL A 238 -0.15 -1.18 10.13
N ILE A 239 -1.13 -0.58 10.80
CA ILE A 239 -0.92 0.40 11.85
C ILE A 239 -1.66 -0.07 13.09
N THR A 240 -0.99 -0.03 14.25
CA THR A 240 -1.56 -0.50 15.50
C THR A 240 -1.19 0.41 16.67
N ASN A 241 -2.09 0.50 17.65
CA ASN A 241 -1.80 1.11 18.95
C ASN A 241 -1.08 0.16 19.92
N GLY A 242 -0.69 -1.03 19.47
CA GLY A 242 0.11 -1.99 20.24
C GLY A 242 1.55 -1.52 20.43
N ALA A 243 2.15 -1.88 21.58
CA ALA A 243 3.54 -1.58 21.89
C ALA A 243 4.45 -2.69 21.36
N PHE A 244 5.19 -2.41 20.29
CA PHE A 244 6.11 -3.35 19.67
C PHE A 244 7.48 -2.75 19.41
N SER A 245 8.52 -3.57 19.52
CA SER A 245 9.86 -3.26 19.06
C SER A 245 9.95 -3.32 17.52
N LYS A 246 11.00 -2.75 16.94
CA LYS A 246 11.27 -2.85 15.49
C LYS A 246 11.39 -4.31 15.01
N ALA A 247 12.00 -5.19 15.81
CA ALA A 247 12.10 -6.61 15.47
C ALA A 247 10.73 -7.28 15.40
N GLU A 248 9.86 -7.01 16.37
CA GLU A 248 8.48 -7.50 16.37
C GLU A 248 7.66 -6.93 15.21
N LEU A 249 7.83 -5.65 14.87
CA LEU A 249 7.15 -5.02 13.73
C LEU A 249 7.59 -5.62 12.39
N ASN A 250 8.87 -5.95 12.20
CA ASN A 250 9.33 -6.70 11.04
C ASN A 250 8.64 -8.08 10.96
N LYS A 251 8.49 -8.75 12.12
CA LYS A 251 7.75 -10.03 12.18
C LYS A 251 6.27 -9.86 11.87
N ILE A 252 5.61 -8.82 12.38
CA ILE A 252 4.20 -8.51 12.09
C ILE A 252 4.03 -8.21 10.59
N ALA A 253 4.93 -7.42 9.98
CA ALA A 253 4.91 -7.16 8.53
C ALA A 253 5.03 -8.45 7.72
N SER A 254 5.94 -9.34 8.10
CA SER A 254 6.11 -10.66 7.48
C SER A 254 4.88 -11.57 7.66
N MET A 255 4.23 -11.57 8.82
CA MET A 255 2.96 -12.29 9.05
C MET A 255 1.82 -11.71 8.20
N THR A 256 1.78 -10.39 8.05
CA THR A 256 0.77 -9.69 7.22
C THR A 256 0.83 -10.10 5.76
N ARG A 257 2.00 -10.49 5.23
CA ARG A 257 2.17 -11.01 3.87
C ARG A 257 1.30 -12.24 3.58
N CYS A 258 0.91 -13.00 4.61
CA CYS A 258 -0.04 -14.11 4.44
C CYS A 258 -1.39 -13.64 3.86
N ALA A 259 -1.78 -12.38 4.06
CA ALA A 259 -2.97 -11.81 3.42
C ALA A 259 -2.79 -11.67 1.91
N TYR A 260 -1.61 -11.25 1.45
CA TYR A 260 -1.30 -11.18 0.02
C TYR A 260 -1.44 -12.57 -0.61
N ALA A 261 -0.81 -13.59 -0.03
CA ALA A 261 -0.87 -14.96 -0.54
C ALA A 261 -2.30 -15.57 -0.51
N ARG A 262 -3.16 -15.13 0.41
CA ARG A 262 -4.57 -15.58 0.46
C ARG A 262 -5.48 -14.87 -0.54
N CYS A 263 -5.14 -13.63 -0.91
CA CYS A 263 -6.00 -12.77 -1.71
C CYS A 263 -5.51 -12.56 -3.13
N ILE A 264 -4.22 -12.77 -3.43
CA ILE A 264 -3.58 -12.44 -4.70
C ILE A 264 -2.83 -13.67 -5.21
N ASN A 265 -3.07 -14.07 -6.46
CA ASN A 265 -2.39 -15.22 -7.05
C ASN A 265 -2.19 -15.06 -8.58
N PRO A 266 -0.92 -15.10 -9.10
CA PRO A 266 0.34 -15.15 -8.35
C PRO A 266 0.69 -13.83 -7.64
N VAL A 267 1.60 -13.89 -6.65
CA VAL A 267 2.05 -12.75 -5.85
C VAL A 267 3.53 -12.93 -5.45
N ALA A 268 4.20 -11.86 -5.12
CA ALA A 268 5.61 -11.83 -4.71
C ALA A 268 6.56 -12.47 -5.75
N THR A 269 6.24 -12.31 -7.03
CA THR A 269 7.07 -12.79 -8.13
C THR A 269 8.27 -11.85 -8.37
N MET A 270 9.20 -12.25 -9.24
CA MET A 270 10.29 -11.37 -9.67
C MET A 270 9.80 -10.10 -10.40
N ALA A 271 8.56 -10.12 -10.89
CA ALA A 271 7.91 -8.98 -11.57
C ALA A 271 7.15 -8.04 -10.63
N ASP A 272 7.04 -8.40 -9.34
CA ASP A 272 6.34 -7.60 -8.33
C ASP A 272 7.32 -6.78 -7.49
N GLY A 273 6.88 -5.63 -7.00
CA GLY A 273 7.62 -4.80 -6.04
C GLY A 273 7.00 -4.80 -4.64
N ASP A 274 6.38 -5.91 -4.27
CA ASP A 274 5.53 -6.04 -3.09
C ASP A 274 6.26 -5.70 -1.78
N SER A 275 5.64 -4.83 -0.98
CA SER A 275 6.15 -4.43 0.32
C SER A 275 5.04 -4.10 1.32
N ILE A 276 5.29 -4.38 2.59
CA ILE A 276 4.37 -4.11 3.70
C ILE A 276 5.15 -3.46 4.85
N TYR A 277 4.67 -2.30 5.28
CA TYR A 277 5.13 -1.69 6.53
C TYR A 277 4.24 -2.12 7.69
N ALA A 278 4.81 -2.23 8.88
CA ALA A 278 4.07 -2.33 10.14
C ALA A 278 4.49 -1.19 11.06
N ALA A 279 3.53 -0.40 11.55
CA ALA A 279 3.78 0.78 12.37
C ALA A 279 3.08 0.66 13.73
N SER A 280 3.83 0.89 14.81
CA SER A 280 3.35 0.96 16.18
C SER A 280 3.23 2.43 16.60
N ILE A 281 2.01 2.84 16.96
CA ILE A 281 1.66 4.24 17.28
C ILE A 281 1.11 4.42 18.70
N GLY A 282 1.18 3.39 19.54
CA GLY A 282 0.65 3.40 20.91
C GLY A 282 1.45 2.48 21.84
N ASP A 283 0.86 2.16 22.97
CA ASP A 283 1.50 1.50 24.11
C ASP A 283 0.71 0.30 24.66
N VAL A 284 -0.32 -0.16 23.96
CA VAL A 284 -1.16 -1.30 24.39
C VAL A 284 -0.34 -2.58 24.33
N SER A 285 -0.20 -3.27 25.47
CA SER A 285 0.51 -4.56 25.54
C SER A 285 -0.38 -5.68 25.01
N VAL A 286 0.07 -6.39 23.97
CA VAL A 286 -0.61 -7.53 23.38
C VAL A 286 0.39 -8.57 22.88
N ASP A 287 -0.09 -9.82 22.74
CA ASP A 287 0.69 -10.91 22.16
C ASP A 287 0.96 -10.69 20.67
N ILE A 288 2.21 -10.90 20.24
CA ILE A 288 2.65 -10.68 18.86
C ILE A 288 1.95 -11.63 17.87
N ASN A 289 1.63 -12.88 18.27
CA ASN A 289 0.97 -13.83 17.39
C ASN A 289 -0.47 -13.40 17.14
N MET A 290 -1.16 -12.91 18.17
CA MET A 290 -2.49 -12.33 18.04
C MET A 290 -2.45 -11.09 17.12
N ALA A 291 -1.51 -10.17 17.35
CA ALA A 291 -1.39 -8.95 16.55
C ALA A 291 -1.06 -9.26 15.09
N GLY A 292 -0.09 -10.14 14.81
CA GLY A 292 0.30 -10.49 13.44
C GLY A 292 -0.79 -11.28 12.69
N THR A 293 -1.54 -12.14 13.40
CA THR A 293 -2.70 -12.84 12.82
C THR A 293 -3.79 -11.85 12.45
N LEU A 294 -4.11 -10.92 13.36
CA LEU A 294 -5.12 -9.89 13.13
C LEU A 294 -4.69 -8.94 11.99
N ALA A 295 -3.41 -8.58 11.92
CA ALA A 295 -2.85 -7.76 10.85
C ALA A 295 -3.10 -8.40 9.47
N ALA A 296 -2.90 -9.71 9.33
CA ALA A 296 -3.21 -10.43 8.09
C ALA A 296 -4.71 -10.42 7.77
N GLU A 297 -5.59 -10.58 8.77
CA GLU A 297 -7.05 -10.53 8.55
C GLU A 297 -7.52 -9.14 8.10
N VAL A 298 -7.02 -8.08 8.74
CA VAL A 298 -7.38 -6.70 8.41
C VAL A 298 -6.82 -6.30 7.04
N MET A 299 -5.59 -6.74 6.70
CA MET A 299 -5.00 -6.53 5.38
C MET A 299 -5.81 -7.24 4.28
N ALA A 300 -6.29 -8.47 4.51
CA ALA A 300 -7.14 -9.18 3.56
C ALA A 300 -8.46 -8.44 3.31
N GLN A 301 -9.07 -7.85 4.34
CA GLN A 301 -10.26 -7.00 4.20
C GLN A 301 -9.94 -5.71 3.42
N ALA A 302 -8.79 -5.08 3.67
CA ALA A 302 -8.37 -3.89 2.94
C ALA A 302 -8.15 -4.17 1.44
N ILE A 303 -7.54 -5.31 1.08
CA ILE A 303 -7.39 -5.76 -0.32
C ILE A 303 -8.76 -5.90 -0.99
N GLN A 304 -9.71 -6.54 -0.33
CA GLN A 304 -11.07 -6.70 -0.86
C GLN A 304 -11.77 -5.34 -1.05
N ASN A 305 -11.63 -4.42 -0.08
CA ASN A 305 -12.18 -3.07 -0.16
C ASN A 305 -11.54 -2.28 -1.32
N ALA A 306 -10.23 -2.41 -1.56
CA ALA A 306 -9.56 -1.78 -2.69
C ALA A 306 -10.23 -2.12 -4.03
N ILE A 307 -10.61 -3.40 -4.22
CA ILE A 307 -11.28 -3.84 -5.44
C ILE A 307 -12.72 -3.32 -5.51
N HIS A 308 -13.48 -3.42 -4.41
CA HIS A 308 -14.89 -3.04 -4.43
C HIS A 308 -15.11 -1.54 -4.65
N THR A 309 -14.23 -0.69 -4.09
CA THR A 309 -14.38 0.76 -4.14
C THR A 309 -13.74 1.42 -5.37
N SER A 310 -12.95 0.66 -6.15
CA SER A 310 -12.26 1.18 -7.34
C SER A 310 -12.91 0.80 -8.67
N ARG A 311 -13.96 0.00 -8.65
CA ARG A 311 -14.63 -0.48 -9.88
C ARG A 311 -15.11 0.65 -10.75
N ILE A 312 -14.77 0.56 -12.04
CA ILE A 312 -15.30 1.42 -13.11
C ILE A 312 -15.76 0.55 -14.28
N PRO A 313 -16.64 1.06 -15.16
CA PRO A 313 -17.02 0.36 -16.39
C PRO A 313 -15.80 0.06 -17.28
N ASP A 314 -15.85 -1.07 -17.99
CA ASP A 314 -14.77 -1.46 -18.93
C ASP A 314 -14.53 -0.40 -20.00
N GLU A 315 -15.59 0.24 -20.50
CA GLU A 315 -15.50 1.32 -21.48
C GLU A 315 -14.70 2.51 -20.95
N GLU A 316 -14.90 2.88 -19.69
CA GLU A 316 -14.14 3.95 -19.04
C GLU A 316 -12.67 3.53 -18.83
N PHE A 317 -12.45 2.31 -18.36
CA PHE A 317 -11.11 1.76 -18.13
C PHE A 317 -10.26 1.79 -19.40
N LEU A 318 -10.82 1.30 -20.52
CA LEU A 318 -10.11 1.15 -21.80
C LEU A 318 -9.72 2.49 -22.47
N LYS A 319 -10.27 3.62 -22.04
CA LYS A 319 -9.85 4.95 -22.53
C LYS A 319 -8.41 5.32 -22.15
N TYR A 320 -7.85 4.65 -21.14
CA TYR A 320 -6.54 4.97 -20.57
C TYR A 320 -5.50 3.85 -20.76
N VAL A 321 -5.81 2.86 -21.61
CA VAL A 321 -4.98 1.68 -21.88
C VAL A 321 -4.27 1.78 -23.22
#